data_8dcd9bf5e08506857b127753d9d3bec4
#
_entry.id   8dcd9bf5e08506857b127753d9d3bec4
#
_cell.length_a   1.000
_cell.length_b   1.000
_cell.length_c   1.000
_cell.angle_alpha   90.00
_cell.angle_beta   90.00
_cell.angle_gamma   90.00
#
_symmetry.space_group_name_H-M   'P 1'
#
loop_
_entity.id
_entity.type
_entity.pdbx_description
1 polymer ?
#
loop_
_entity_poly.entity_id
_entity_poly.type
_entity_poly.pdbx_seq_one_letter_code
_entity_poly.pdbx_strand_id
1 'polypeptide(L)'
;LVFSSLIFLYYFLPITILLYFLVPTALKNVILFAASLVFYAWGEPVYVFLMLFSTVFDYANGLLIDNFRHRKGISRAVFICSLAGSLGILGFFKYSGFVVDNLNHWLGLNLQATDLPLPVGISFYTFQTMSYIVDVYRNRVPVQKNILSFGLYVTMFPQLVAGPIVRYSDIAKELSFRKVTLERFGEGAELFIRGLAKKVLLANNIGILWTNVKAMPAEEVTVISAWLGIMAFSFQIYFDFSGYSDMARGLGKMFGFDFMENFKYPYISKSITEFWRRWHISLGTWFREYVYIPLGGNRVGMLRQFINLFVVWFLTGLWHGASWNFVIWGLYFGVLIMIEKWILLSWLQKSHAFVGHVYTLIIVIVGWVFFEVEHVSDAWTFIQTMFGFGSHGVSDGQSLYYLSSNLILLLLLALCATPFPRKAVLYVREKFHWAGGIAVFTMHFLFLLLTTAFLVNDTYNPFLYFRF
;
A
#
# COMPACT_ATOMS: atom_id res chain seq x y z
N LEU A 1 -4.88 -16.78 -0.57
CA LEU A 1 -6.04 -16.23 0.15
C LEU A 1 -6.05 -14.71 0.11
N VAL A 2 -7.24 -14.09 0.18
CA VAL A 2 -7.41 -12.64 0.36
C VAL A 2 -8.30 -12.36 1.56
N PHE A 3 -8.07 -11.23 2.25
CA PHE A 3 -8.81 -10.90 3.49
C PHE A 3 -10.32 -10.72 3.25
N SER A 4 -10.69 -10.22 2.09
CA SER A 4 -12.06 -10.04 1.64
C SER A 4 -12.60 -11.29 0.92
N SER A 5 -12.43 -12.47 1.49
CA SER A 5 -13.03 -13.72 1.00
C SER A 5 -13.74 -14.47 2.11
N LEU A 6 -14.82 -15.18 1.76
CA LEU A 6 -15.59 -15.97 2.73
C LEU A 6 -14.73 -17.06 3.39
N ILE A 7 -13.82 -17.69 2.63
CA ILE A 7 -12.90 -18.70 3.15
C ILE A 7 -11.99 -18.11 4.21
N PHE A 8 -11.46 -16.90 3.97
CA PHE A 8 -10.63 -16.23 4.97
C PHE A 8 -11.44 -15.87 6.23
N LEU A 9 -12.60 -15.24 6.06
CA LEU A 9 -13.39 -14.69 7.17
C LEU A 9 -13.99 -15.77 8.08
N TYR A 10 -14.47 -16.86 7.50
CA TYR A 10 -15.28 -17.86 8.22
C TYR A 10 -14.57 -19.18 8.49
N TYR A 11 -13.42 -19.44 7.86
CA TYR A 11 -12.62 -20.63 8.10
C TYR A 11 -11.20 -20.31 8.57
N PHE A 12 -10.43 -19.65 7.73
CA PHE A 12 -9.01 -19.45 8.03
C PHE A 12 -8.79 -18.58 9.30
N LEU A 13 -9.42 -17.41 9.37
CA LEU A 13 -9.24 -16.49 10.50
C LEU A 13 -9.74 -17.06 11.82
N PRO A 14 -10.97 -17.63 11.95
CA PRO A 14 -11.44 -18.22 13.19
C PRO A 14 -10.56 -19.40 13.65
N ILE A 15 -10.16 -20.30 12.74
CA ILE A 15 -9.27 -21.43 13.08
C ILE A 15 -7.92 -20.90 13.57
N THR A 16 -7.35 -19.91 12.90
CA THR A 16 -6.05 -19.33 13.29
C THR A 16 -6.14 -18.66 14.67
N ILE A 17 -7.21 -17.89 14.94
CA ILE A 17 -7.46 -17.28 16.24
C ILE A 17 -7.59 -18.36 17.33
N LEU A 18 -8.40 -19.36 17.08
CA LEU A 18 -8.61 -20.45 18.03
C LEU A 18 -7.29 -21.14 18.39
N LEU A 19 -6.52 -21.57 17.38
CA LEU A 19 -5.22 -22.20 17.58
C LEU A 19 -4.25 -21.29 18.32
N TYR A 20 -4.20 -20.00 17.96
CA TYR A 20 -3.30 -19.03 18.59
C TYR A 20 -3.57 -18.83 20.09
N PHE A 21 -4.83 -18.84 20.51
CA PHE A 21 -5.20 -18.66 21.93
C PHE A 21 -5.18 -19.96 22.73
N LEU A 22 -5.31 -21.13 22.10
CA LEU A 22 -5.24 -22.45 22.76
C LEU A 22 -3.81 -22.86 23.13
N VAL A 23 -2.80 -22.40 22.37
CA VAL A 23 -1.42 -22.81 22.61
C VAL A 23 -0.72 -21.95 23.68
N PRO A 24 0.29 -22.54 24.37
CA PRO A 24 1.14 -21.77 25.28
C PRO A 24 1.92 -20.67 24.53
N THR A 25 2.33 -19.63 25.26
CA THR A 25 2.98 -18.43 24.69
C THR A 25 4.19 -18.77 23.83
N ALA A 26 4.96 -19.81 24.19
CA ALA A 26 6.13 -20.25 23.45
C ALA A 26 5.80 -20.73 22.01
N LEU A 27 4.61 -21.27 21.79
CA LEU A 27 4.17 -21.79 20.49
C LEU A 27 3.42 -20.77 19.63
N LYS A 28 3.08 -19.60 20.16
CA LYS A 28 2.30 -18.57 19.42
C LYS A 28 2.98 -18.12 18.13
N ASN A 29 4.30 -17.95 18.13
CA ASN A 29 5.06 -17.61 16.92
C ASN A 29 5.04 -18.74 15.90
N VAL A 30 5.10 -19.99 16.35
CA VAL A 30 5.06 -21.18 15.47
C VAL A 30 3.70 -21.26 14.77
N ILE A 31 2.61 -21.10 15.52
CA ILE A 31 1.24 -21.13 14.96
C ILE A 31 1.05 -20.02 13.93
N LEU A 32 1.45 -18.77 14.25
CA LEU A 32 1.32 -17.67 13.29
C LEU A 32 2.21 -17.87 12.07
N PHE A 33 3.42 -18.40 12.23
CA PHE A 33 4.30 -18.71 11.12
C PHE A 33 3.71 -19.77 10.20
N ALA A 34 3.22 -20.87 10.78
CA ALA A 34 2.56 -21.93 10.01
C ALA A 34 1.30 -21.43 9.29
N ALA A 35 0.44 -20.67 9.99
CA ALA A 35 -0.75 -20.04 9.38
C ALA A 35 -0.36 -19.10 8.24
N SER A 36 0.71 -18.33 8.40
CA SER A 36 1.20 -17.42 7.36
C SER A 36 1.69 -18.15 6.11
N LEU A 37 2.38 -19.27 6.29
CA LEU A 37 2.81 -20.13 5.17
C LEU A 37 1.60 -20.72 4.45
N VAL A 38 0.60 -21.21 5.18
CA VAL A 38 -0.65 -21.72 4.59
C VAL A 38 -1.37 -20.60 3.81
N PHE A 39 -1.49 -19.41 4.40
CA PHE A 39 -2.11 -18.25 3.76
C PHE A 39 -1.45 -17.89 2.44
N TYR A 40 -0.11 -17.85 2.42
CA TYR A 40 0.65 -17.49 1.22
C TYR A 40 0.63 -18.62 0.19
N ALA A 41 0.91 -19.85 0.59
CA ALA A 41 0.94 -21.02 -0.30
C ALA A 41 -0.41 -21.32 -0.96
N TRP A 42 -1.53 -20.90 -0.35
CA TRP A 42 -2.86 -21.03 -0.95
C TRP A 42 -2.99 -20.29 -2.29
N GLY A 43 -2.34 -19.14 -2.45
CA GLY A 43 -2.32 -18.37 -3.69
C GLY A 43 -1.06 -18.57 -4.53
N GLU A 44 0.05 -18.89 -3.86
CA GLU A 44 1.40 -18.91 -4.44
C GLU A 44 2.16 -20.20 -4.02
N PRO A 45 1.71 -21.39 -4.46
CA PRO A 45 2.25 -22.66 -3.97
C PRO A 45 3.73 -22.87 -4.33
N VAL A 46 4.20 -22.30 -5.44
CA VAL A 46 5.60 -22.39 -5.87
C VAL A 46 6.44 -21.29 -5.25
N TYR A 47 5.92 -20.05 -5.21
CA TYR A 47 6.70 -18.90 -4.74
C TYR A 47 6.85 -18.82 -3.21
N VAL A 48 6.13 -19.66 -2.46
CA VAL A 48 6.40 -19.83 -1.01
C VAL A 48 7.85 -20.30 -0.76
N PHE A 49 8.41 -21.12 -1.65
CA PHE A 49 9.81 -21.56 -1.52
C PHE A 49 10.79 -20.41 -1.82
N LEU A 50 10.48 -19.51 -2.75
CA LEU A 50 11.29 -18.32 -3.00
C LEU A 50 11.28 -17.37 -1.80
N MET A 51 10.12 -17.17 -1.18
CA MET A 51 9.99 -16.35 0.03
C MET A 51 10.77 -16.96 1.20
N LEU A 52 10.70 -18.28 1.39
CA LEU A 52 11.47 -18.99 2.40
C LEU A 52 12.98 -18.90 2.12
N PHE A 53 13.39 -19.08 0.87
CA PHE A 53 14.80 -18.92 0.46
C PHE A 53 15.31 -17.50 0.79
N SER A 54 14.57 -16.45 0.39
CA SER A 54 14.92 -15.05 0.70
C SER A 54 14.99 -14.82 2.20
N THR A 55 14.07 -15.40 2.97
CA THR A 55 14.06 -15.33 4.44
C THR A 55 15.31 -15.93 5.05
N VAL A 56 15.69 -17.16 4.65
CA VAL A 56 16.88 -17.84 5.16
C VAL A 56 18.15 -17.12 4.71
N PHE A 57 18.18 -16.63 3.48
CA PHE A 57 19.31 -15.87 2.92
C PHE A 57 19.60 -14.61 3.75
N ASP A 58 18.59 -13.77 4.00
CA ASP A 58 18.79 -12.53 4.78
C ASP A 58 18.98 -12.80 6.28
N TYR A 59 18.37 -13.86 6.83
CA TYR A 59 18.68 -14.31 8.19
C TYR A 59 20.14 -14.67 8.36
N ALA A 60 20.68 -15.50 7.46
CA ALA A 60 22.09 -15.91 7.50
C ALA A 60 23.04 -14.72 7.34
N ASN A 61 22.74 -13.82 6.38
CA ASN A 61 23.53 -12.60 6.20
C ASN A 61 23.49 -11.68 7.42
N GLY A 62 22.34 -11.55 8.09
CA GLY A 62 22.22 -10.81 9.35
C GLY A 62 23.14 -11.36 10.44
N LEU A 63 23.17 -12.70 10.62
CA LEU A 63 24.08 -13.35 11.56
C LEU A 63 25.54 -13.15 11.18
N LEU A 64 25.90 -13.25 9.90
CA LEU A 64 27.26 -13.03 9.41
C LEU A 64 27.71 -11.60 9.64
N ILE A 65 26.86 -10.61 9.35
CA ILE A 65 27.14 -9.18 9.61
C ILE A 65 27.46 -8.97 11.08
N ASP A 66 26.69 -9.55 11.99
CA ASP A 66 26.89 -9.42 13.43
C ASP A 66 28.14 -10.13 13.90
N ASN A 67 28.37 -11.35 13.46
CA ASN A 67 29.55 -12.14 13.82
C ASN A 67 30.86 -11.50 13.34
N PHE A 68 30.89 -10.95 12.14
CA PHE A 68 32.05 -10.27 11.58
C PHE A 68 32.07 -8.76 11.82
N ARG A 69 31.31 -8.24 12.78
CA ARG A 69 31.19 -6.80 13.07
C ARG A 69 32.55 -6.14 13.36
N HIS A 70 33.45 -6.85 14.01
CA HIS A 70 34.84 -6.40 14.30
C HIS A 70 35.73 -6.38 13.05
N ARG A 71 35.40 -7.15 11.98
CA ARG A 71 36.11 -7.18 10.69
C ARG A 71 35.35 -6.36 9.64
N LYS A 72 35.50 -5.03 9.69
CA LYS A 72 34.71 -4.07 8.87
C LYS A 72 34.64 -4.42 7.38
N GLY A 73 35.71 -4.93 6.78
CA GLY A 73 35.77 -5.33 5.37
C GLY A 73 34.84 -6.49 5.06
N ILE A 74 34.86 -7.55 5.89
CA ILE A 74 34.00 -8.73 5.71
C ILE A 74 32.54 -8.37 5.97
N SER A 75 32.24 -7.67 7.06
CA SER A 75 30.88 -7.24 7.39
C SER A 75 30.28 -6.36 6.27
N ARG A 76 31.09 -5.46 5.67
CA ARG A 76 30.66 -4.65 4.52
C ARG A 76 30.44 -5.49 3.27
N ALA A 77 31.29 -6.47 3.00
CA ALA A 77 31.12 -7.36 1.83
C ALA A 77 29.83 -8.19 1.96
N VAL A 78 29.58 -8.79 3.14
CA VAL A 78 28.33 -9.52 3.41
C VAL A 78 27.10 -8.62 3.27
N PHE A 79 27.16 -7.38 3.80
CA PHE A 79 26.09 -6.39 3.66
C PHE A 79 25.77 -6.08 2.19
N ILE A 80 26.81 -5.82 1.37
CA ILE A 80 26.64 -5.54 -0.07
C ILE A 80 26.08 -6.78 -0.79
N CYS A 81 26.59 -7.97 -0.48
CA CYS A 81 26.14 -9.23 -1.06
C CYS A 81 24.66 -9.50 -0.74
N SER A 82 24.22 -9.26 0.51
CA SER A 82 22.81 -9.38 0.91
C SER A 82 21.92 -8.44 0.11
N LEU A 83 22.26 -7.15 0.06
CA LEU A 83 21.47 -6.18 -0.72
C LEU A 83 21.45 -6.50 -2.21
N ALA A 84 22.60 -6.87 -2.78
CA ALA A 84 22.69 -7.25 -4.20
C ALA A 84 21.87 -8.51 -4.52
N GLY A 85 21.88 -9.50 -3.61
CA GLY A 85 21.07 -10.72 -3.75
C GLY A 85 19.57 -10.43 -3.70
N SER A 86 19.10 -9.70 -2.68
CA SER A 86 17.69 -9.35 -2.52
C SER A 86 17.18 -8.45 -3.65
N LEU A 87 17.97 -7.45 -4.08
CA LEU A 87 17.65 -6.61 -5.24
C LEU A 87 17.75 -7.38 -6.57
N GLY A 88 18.67 -8.34 -6.67
CA GLY A 88 18.84 -9.20 -7.84
C GLY A 88 17.60 -10.10 -8.05
N ILE A 89 17.10 -10.72 -6.99
CA ILE A 89 15.86 -11.51 -7.02
C ILE A 89 14.68 -10.63 -7.42
N LEU A 90 14.49 -9.49 -6.75
CA LEU A 90 13.44 -8.54 -7.10
C LEU A 90 13.58 -8.07 -8.55
N GLY A 91 14.80 -7.73 -8.96
CA GLY A 91 15.13 -7.28 -10.32
C GLY A 91 14.77 -8.31 -11.37
N PHE A 92 15.11 -9.56 -11.13
CA PHE A 92 14.82 -10.65 -12.05
C PHE A 92 13.31 -10.85 -12.25
N PHE A 93 12.55 -10.99 -11.15
CA PHE A 93 11.12 -11.25 -11.26
C PHE A 93 10.29 -10.05 -11.71
N LYS A 94 10.67 -8.83 -11.30
CA LYS A 94 9.87 -7.63 -11.56
C LYS A 94 10.30 -6.87 -12.82
N TYR A 95 11.59 -6.82 -13.13
CA TYR A 95 12.10 -5.88 -14.14
C TYR A 95 12.71 -6.56 -15.37
N SER A 96 12.92 -7.88 -15.40
CA SER A 96 13.56 -8.55 -16.53
C SER A 96 12.80 -8.33 -17.84
N GLY A 97 11.48 -8.49 -17.86
CA GLY A 97 10.64 -8.22 -19.03
C GLY A 97 10.79 -6.79 -19.51
N PHE A 98 10.60 -5.83 -18.62
CA PHE A 98 10.72 -4.40 -18.94
C PHE A 98 12.10 -4.02 -19.51
N VAL A 99 13.18 -4.58 -18.97
CA VAL A 99 14.54 -4.36 -19.51
C VAL A 99 14.68 -4.97 -20.88
N VAL A 100 14.23 -6.21 -21.07
CA VAL A 100 14.31 -6.90 -22.38
C VAL A 100 13.50 -6.16 -23.43
N ASP A 101 12.28 -5.72 -23.13
CA ASP A 101 11.42 -4.98 -24.07
C ASP A 101 12.06 -3.65 -24.49
N ASN A 102 12.66 -2.92 -23.55
CA ASN A 102 13.36 -1.68 -23.87
C ASN A 102 14.64 -1.92 -24.70
N LEU A 103 15.41 -2.98 -24.39
CA LEU A 103 16.59 -3.34 -25.19
C LEU A 103 16.20 -3.75 -26.61
N ASN A 104 15.14 -4.53 -26.76
CA ASN A 104 14.60 -4.91 -28.07
C ASN A 104 14.17 -3.66 -28.87
N HIS A 105 13.46 -2.74 -28.21
CA HIS A 105 12.95 -1.53 -28.84
C HIS A 105 14.08 -0.57 -29.26
N TRP A 106 15.09 -0.34 -28.40
CA TRP A 106 16.12 0.67 -28.67
C TRP A 106 17.30 0.14 -29.52
N LEU A 107 17.62 -1.15 -29.37
CA LEU A 107 18.78 -1.75 -30.00
C LEU A 107 18.40 -2.69 -31.15
N GLY A 108 17.11 -2.89 -31.45
CA GLY A 108 16.63 -3.80 -32.48
C GLY A 108 16.98 -5.26 -32.20
N LEU A 109 17.13 -5.65 -30.92
CA LEU A 109 17.41 -7.01 -30.50
C LEU A 109 16.13 -7.84 -30.48
N ASN A 110 16.27 -9.17 -30.61
CA ASN A 110 15.16 -10.13 -30.50
C ASN A 110 15.36 -11.04 -29.24
N LEU A 111 15.62 -10.44 -28.09
CA LEU A 111 15.76 -11.16 -26.83
C LEU A 111 14.40 -11.66 -26.37
N GLN A 112 14.34 -12.91 -25.91
CA GLN A 112 13.12 -13.45 -25.32
C GLN A 112 13.01 -12.98 -23.84
N ALA A 113 11.92 -12.32 -23.49
CA ALA A 113 11.60 -12.03 -22.11
C ALA A 113 11.23 -13.33 -21.37
N THR A 114 11.60 -13.43 -20.11
CA THR A 114 11.12 -14.52 -19.24
C THR A 114 9.67 -14.24 -18.88
N ASP A 115 8.75 -15.10 -19.28
CA ASP A 115 7.33 -15.00 -18.95
C ASP A 115 7.05 -15.67 -17.60
N LEU A 116 7.68 -15.15 -16.56
CA LEU A 116 7.45 -15.60 -15.17
C LEU A 116 6.50 -14.66 -14.48
N PRO A 117 5.41 -15.18 -13.87
CA PRO A 117 4.51 -14.33 -13.11
C PRO A 117 5.23 -13.71 -11.90
N LEU A 118 4.89 -12.47 -11.60
CA LEU A 118 5.45 -11.74 -10.47
C LEU A 118 4.97 -12.37 -9.15
N PRO A 119 5.87 -12.86 -8.26
CA PRO A 119 5.46 -13.41 -6.97
C PRO A 119 4.76 -12.36 -6.12
N VAL A 120 3.55 -12.64 -5.66
CA VAL A 120 2.76 -11.70 -4.86
C VAL A 120 3.52 -11.30 -3.60
N GLY A 121 3.61 -10.00 -3.34
CA GLY A 121 4.28 -9.45 -2.15
C GLY A 121 5.81 -9.40 -2.20
N ILE A 122 6.47 -9.80 -3.31
CA ILE A 122 7.94 -9.80 -3.41
C ILE A 122 8.54 -8.42 -3.11
N SER A 123 7.92 -7.34 -3.58
CA SER A 123 8.38 -5.97 -3.31
C SER A 123 8.28 -5.61 -1.83
N PHE A 124 7.27 -6.13 -1.12
CA PHE A 124 7.06 -5.85 0.31
C PHE A 124 8.04 -6.60 1.19
N TYR A 125 8.14 -7.94 1.05
CA TYR A 125 9.04 -8.70 1.91
C TYR A 125 10.52 -8.40 1.61
N THR A 126 10.88 -8.06 0.36
CA THR A 126 12.24 -7.60 0.02
C THR A 126 12.56 -6.29 0.76
N PHE A 127 11.65 -5.32 0.79
CA PHE A 127 11.87 -4.07 1.52
C PHE A 127 11.95 -4.28 3.05
N GLN A 128 11.18 -5.24 3.57
CA GLN A 128 11.26 -5.62 4.98
C GLN A 128 12.64 -6.20 5.33
N THR A 129 13.09 -7.22 4.59
CA THR A 129 14.37 -7.88 4.88
C THR A 129 15.56 -6.95 4.62
N MET A 130 15.52 -6.12 3.55
CA MET A 130 16.53 -5.10 3.32
C MET A 130 16.63 -4.10 4.47
N SER A 131 15.48 -3.63 5.01
CA SER A 131 15.50 -2.71 6.15
C SER A 131 16.13 -3.35 7.39
N TYR A 132 15.85 -4.63 7.64
CA TYR A 132 16.48 -5.40 8.72
C TYR A 132 18.01 -5.47 8.54
N ILE A 133 18.48 -5.86 7.36
CA ILE A 133 19.90 -5.97 7.05
C ILE A 133 20.64 -4.64 7.22
N VAL A 134 20.02 -3.55 6.72
CA VAL A 134 20.58 -2.18 6.90
C VAL A 134 20.63 -1.80 8.38
N ASP A 135 19.58 -2.08 9.15
CA ASP A 135 19.52 -1.70 10.57
C ASP A 135 20.46 -2.56 11.43
N VAL A 136 20.65 -3.85 11.13
CA VAL A 136 21.67 -4.70 11.77
C VAL A 136 23.09 -4.18 11.44
N TYR A 137 23.38 -3.88 10.17
CA TYR A 137 24.68 -3.36 9.76
C TYR A 137 25.00 -2.01 10.43
N ARG A 138 24.00 -1.13 10.56
CA ARG A 138 24.12 0.18 11.25
C ARG A 138 24.09 0.08 12.78
N ASN A 139 23.95 -1.11 13.34
CA ASN A 139 23.80 -1.36 14.78
C ASN A 139 22.61 -0.63 15.41
N ARG A 140 21.52 -0.47 14.66
CA ARG A 140 20.27 0.13 15.14
C ARG A 140 19.37 -0.88 15.84
N VAL A 141 19.47 -2.16 15.45
CA VAL A 141 18.74 -3.27 16.05
C VAL A 141 19.69 -4.43 16.32
N PRO A 142 19.42 -5.22 17.37
CA PRO A 142 20.15 -6.48 17.59
C PRO A 142 19.76 -7.48 16.50
N VAL A 143 20.72 -8.37 16.15
CA VAL A 143 20.45 -9.46 15.22
C VAL A 143 19.45 -10.44 15.81
N GLN A 144 18.48 -10.90 15.01
CA GLN A 144 17.54 -11.93 15.41
C GLN A 144 18.20 -13.31 15.31
N LYS A 145 18.35 -13.98 16.47
CA LYS A 145 19.00 -15.31 16.55
C LYS A 145 18.03 -16.49 16.38
N ASN A 146 16.74 -16.24 16.44
CA ASN A 146 15.73 -17.28 16.28
C ASN A 146 15.13 -17.22 14.87
N ILE A 147 15.39 -18.26 14.07
CA ILE A 147 14.93 -18.35 12.68
C ILE A 147 13.38 -18.37 12.56
N LEU A 148 12.66 -18.95 13.53
CA LEU A 148 11.19 -18.96 13.50
C LEU A 148 10.62 -17.55 13.75
N SER A 149 11.21 -16.78 14.67
CA SER A 149 10.80 -15.41 14.92
C SER A 149 11.14 -14.50 13.74
N PHE A 150 12.29 -14.71 13.08
CA PHE A 150 12.64 -13.98 11.87
C PHE A 150 11.74 -14.38 10.69
N GLY A 151 11.50 -15.68 10.53
CA GLY A 151 10.56 -16.19 9.53
C GLY A 151 9.16 -15.62 9.71
N LEU A 152 8.64 -15.58 10.94
CA LEU A 152 7.37 -14.95 11.24
C LEU A 152 7.39 -13.46 10.88
N TYR A 153 8.45 -12.72 11.21
CA TYR A 153 8.58 -11.31 10.84
C TYR A 153 8.41 -11.08 9.34
N VAL A 154 9.04 -11.91 8.51
CA VAL A 154 9.00 -11.76 7.05
C VAL A 154 7.66 -12.25 6.47
N THR A 155 7.15 -13.39 6.95
CA THR A 155 6.01 -14.07 6.32
C THR A 155 4.65 -13.75 6.92
N MET A 156 4.59 -12.93 7.98
CA MET A 156 3.37 -12.68 8.75
C MET A 156 2.20 -12.24 7.86
N PHE A 157 1.18 -13.08 7.73
CA PHE A 157 0.08 -12.90 6.77
C PHE A 157 -0.65 -11.56 6.86
N PRO A 158 -0.83 -10.91 8.03
CA PRO A 158 -1.49 -9.62 8.07
C PRO A 158 -0.78 -8.53 7.27
N GLN A 159 0.54 -8.56 7.18
CA GLN A 159 1.33 -7.52 6.52
C GLN A 159 1.90 -7.92 5.16
N LEU A 160 2.03 -9.25 4.89
CA LEU A 160 2.88 -9.81 3.84
C LEU A 160 2.57 -9.30 2.44
N VAL A 161 1.31 -9.15 2.07
CA VAL A 161 0.94 -8.93 0.67
C VAL A 161 0.84 -7.45 0.31
N ALA A 162 0.11 -6.67 1.09
CA ALA A 162 -0.09 -5.23 0.88
C ALA A 162 -0.40 -4.49 2.20
N GLY A 163 0.03 -5.04 3.32
CA GLY A 163 -0.02 -4.36 4.62
C GLY A 163 0.97 -3.19 4.67
N PRO A 164 1.03 -2.47 5.78
CA PRO A 164 2.11 -1.51 6.00
C PRO A 164 3.48 -2.19 5.88
N ILE A 165 4.46 -1.53 5.28
CA ILE A 165 5.85 -2.02 5.26
C ILE A 165 6.40 -1.91 6.68
N VAL A 166 6.33 -3.02 7.42
CA VAL A 166 6.73 -3.07 8.83
C VAL A 166 8.23 -3.34 8.90
N ARG A 167 8.97 -2.44 9.53
CA ARG A 167 10.40 -2.65 9.78
C ARG A 167 10.60 -3.57 10.98
N TYR A 168 11.72 -4.29 11.03
CA TYR A 168 12.04 -5.14 12.16
C TYR A 168 12.07 -4.35 13.48
N SER A 169 12.62 -3.13 13.46
CA SER A 169 12.64 -2.22 14.61
C SER A 169 11.26 -1.91 15.19
N ASP A 170 10.22 -1.95 14.37
CA ASP A 170 8.87 -1.59 14.78
C ASP A 170 8.18 -2.69 15.62
N ILE A 171 8.56 -3.97 15.40
CA ILE A 171 7.91 -5.13 16.05
C ILE A 171 8.87 -6.09 16.75
N ALA A 172 10.15 -5.74 16.86
CA ALA A 172 11.17 -6.61 17.47
C ALA A 172 10.82 -7.03 18.90
N LYS A 173 10.22 -6.14 19.68
CA LYS A 173 9.78 -6.40 21.05
C LYS A 173 8.61 -7.38 21.08
N GLU A 174 7.61 -7.17 20.25
CA GLU A 174 6.42 -7.99 20.16
C GLU A 174 6.70 -9.39 19.61
N LEU A 175 7.74 -9.56 18.77
CA LEU A 175 8.21 -10.88 18.34
C LEU A 175 8.74 -11.71 19.52
N SER A 176 9.37 -11.06 20.50
CA SER A 176 9.94 -11.73 21.67
C SER A 176 8.90 -11.88 22.79
N PHE A 177 8.17 -10.82 23.06
CA PHE A 177 7.15 -10.81 24.10
C PHE A 177 6.00 -9.88 23.73
N ARG A 178 4.78 -10.41 23.73
CA ARG A 178 3.55 -9.64 23.56
C ARG A 178 2.42 -10.19 24.43
N LYS A 179 1.57 -9.27 24.87
CA LYS A 179 0.37 -9.60 25.63
C LYS A 179 -0.85 -9.13 24.83
N VAL A 180 -1.81 -9.99 24.65
CA VAL A 180 -3.10 -9.66 24.03
C VAL A 180 -4.14 -9.60 25.12
N THR A 181 -4.71 -8.42 25.33
CA THR A 181 -5.89 -8.20 26.20
C THR A 181 -7.16 -8.31 25.36
N LEU A 182 -8.29 -8.59 26.03
CA LEU A 182 -9.59 -8.63 25.35
C LEU A 182 -9.95 -7.27 24.72
N GLU A 183 -9.59 -6.18 25.38
CA GLU A 183 -9.77 -4.82 24.86
C GLU A 183 -9.00 -4.61 23.55
N ARG A 184 -7.70 -4.96 23.54
CA ARG A 184 -6.85 -4.86 22.35
C ARG A 184 -7.33 -5.74 21.22
N PHE A 185 -7.83 -6.94 21.53
CA PHE A 185 -8.46 -7.82 20.56
C PHE A 185 -9.72 -7.18 19.96
N GLY A 186 -10.60 -6.62 20.80
CA GLY A 186 -11.82 -5.91 20.37
C GLY A 186 -11.52 -4.71 19.47
N GLU A 187 -10.54 -3.86 19.85
CA GLU A 187 -10.08 -2.76 18.99
C GLU A 187 -9.57 -3.25 17.63
N GLY A 188 -8.85 -4.37 17.62
CA GLY A 188 -8.36 -5.01 16.40
C GLY A 188 -9.50 -5.50 15.51
N ALA A 189 -10.52 -6.15 16.09
CA ALA A 189 -11.69 -6.63 15.39
C ALA A 189 -12.52 -5.46 14.80
N GLU A 190 -12.75 -4.39 15.57
CA GLU A 190 -13.42 -3.17 15.08
C GLU A 190 -12.66 -2.56 13.89
N LEU A 191 -11.33 -2.50 13.98
CA LEU A 191 -10.50 -1.94 12.91
C LEU A 191 -10.53 -2.83 11.65
N PHE A 192 -10.49 -4.15 11.82
CA PHE A 192 -10.59 -5.11 10.74
C PHE A 192 -11.93 -5.00 10.00
N ILE A 193 -13.05 -4.96 10.72
CA ILE A 193 -14.40 -4.84 10.15
C ILE A 193 -14.57 -3.51 9.39
N ARG A 194 -14.04 -2.41 9.93
CA ARG A 194 -14.03 -1.11 9.22
C ARG A 194 -13.22 -1.17 7.94
N GLY A 195 -12.05 -1.82 7.97
CA GLY A 195 -11.23 -2.03 6.77
C GLY A 195 -11.96 -2.86 5.71
N LEU A 196 -12.62 -3.94 6.15
CA LEU A 196 -13.43 -4.79 5.28
C LEU A 196 -14.61 -4.01 4.65
N ALA A 197 -15.31 -3.20 5.44
CA ALA A 197 -16.39 -2.34 4.94
C ALA A 197 -15.89 -1.31 3.91
N LYS A 198 -14.73 -0.68 4.13
CA LYS A 198 -14.11 0.21 3.14
C LYS A 198 -13.84 -0.50 1.82
N LYS A 199 -13.28 -1.71 1.86
CA LYS A 199 -12.97 -2.50 0.67
C LYS A 199 -14.23 -2.92 -0.07
N VAL A 200 -15.16 -3.57 0.64
CA VAL A 200 -16.31 -4.24 0.01
C VAL A 200 -17.43 -3.25 -0.33
N LEU A 201 -17.81 -2.38 0.63
CA LEU A 201 -18.95 -1.50 0.46
C LEU A 201 -18.62 -0.20 -0.27
N LEU A 202 -17.40 0.30 -0.18
CA LEU A 202 -17.02 1.57 -0.80
C LEU A 202 -16.18 1.35 -2.06
N ALA A 203 -15.00 0.73 -1.95
CA ALA A 203 -14.07 0.61 -3.06
C ALA A 203 -14.61 -0.25 -4.20
N ASN A 204 -15.15 -1.43 -3.91
CA ASN A 204 -15.67 -2.33 -4.96
C ASN A 204 -16.81 -1.67 -5.73
N ASN A 205 -17.76 -1.02 -5.04
CA ASN A 205 -18.92 -0.42 -5.68
C ASN A 205 -18.54 0.77 -6.56
N ILE A 206 -17.66 1.67 -6.11
CA ILE A 206 -17.25 2.81 -6.95
C ILE A 206 -16.32 2.38 -8.09
N GLY A 207 -15.61 1.27 -7.93
CA GLY A 207 -14.76 0.70 -8.97
C GLY A 207 -15.53 0.30 -10.22
N ILE A 208 -16.83 -0.05 -10.11
CA ILE A 208 -17.70 -0.34 -11.24
C ILE A 208 -17.81 0.87 -12.18
N LEU A 209 -17.95 2.07 -11.62
CA LEU A 209 -18.01 3.31 -12.41
C LEU A 209 -16.73 3.53 -13.21
N TRP A 210 -15.56 3.33 -12.57
CA TRP A 210 -14.28 3.42 -13.29
C TRP A 210 -14.17 2.38 -14.41
N THR A 211 -14.51 1.13 -14.13
CA THR A 211 -14.50 0.05 -15.13
C THR A 211 -15.38 0.38 -16.33
N ASN A 212 -16.56 0.95 -16.11
CA ASN A 212 -17.47 1.34 -17.18
C ASN A 212 -16.89 2.48 -18.03
N VAL A 213 -16.32 3.52 -17.39
CA VAL A 213 -15.70 4.64 -18.12
C VAL A 213 -14.45 4.20 -18.88
N LYS A 214 -13.62 3.33 -18.28
CA LYS A 214 -12.40 2.80 -18.92
C LYS A 214 -12.72 1.93 -20.15
N ALA A 215 -13.90 1.29 -20.18
CA ALA A 215 -14.34 0.47 -21.29
C ALA A 215 -15.00 1.27 -22.44
N MET A 216 -15.23 2.57 -22.26
CA MET A 216 -15.80 3.41 -23.33
C MET A 216 -14.78 3.60 -24.46
N PRO A 217 -15.21 3.61 -25.73
CA PRO A 217 -14.37 4.07 -26.83
C PRO A 217 -13.85 5.50 -26.58
N ALA A 218 -12.59 5.75 -26.92
CA ALA A 218 -11.97 7.04 -26.63
C ALA A 218 -12.74 8.23 -27.23
N GLU A 219 -13.38 8.01 -28.41
CA GLU A 219 -14.23 8.97 -29.11
C GLU A 219 -15.57 9.27 -28.43
N GLU A 220 -16.00 8.45 -27.48
CA GLU A 220 -17.26 8.65 -26.74
C GLU A 220 -17.03 9.28 -25.37
N VAL A 221 -15.77 9.39 -24.93
CA VAL A 221 -15.45 9.93 -23.60
C VAL A 221 -15.61 11.44 -23.57
N THR A 222 -16.61 11.93 -22.82
CA THR A 222 -16.84 13.37 -22.58
C THR A 222 -16.00 13.89 -21.41
N VAL A 223 -15.90 15.22 -21.28
CA VAL A 223 -15.19 15.85 -20.13
C VAL A 223 -15.76 15.34 -18.80
N ILE A 224 -17.10 15.31 -18.66
CA ILE A 224 -17.75 14.87 -17.42
C ILE A 224 -17.49 13.38 -17.15
N SER A 225 -17.57 12.49 -18.13
CA SER A 225 -17.30 11.06 -17.94
C SER A 225 -15.82 10.82 -17.58
N ALA A 226 -14.88 11.55 -18.20
CA ALA A 226 -13.46 11.45 -17.84
C ALA A 226 -13.20 11.83 -16.38
N TRP A 227 -13.71 12.99 -15.92
CA TRP A 227 -13.57 13.39 -14.52
C TRP A 227 -14.27 12.44 -13.56
N LEU A 228 -15.48 11.99 -13.85
CA LEU A 228 -16.21 11.04 -13.03
C LEU A 228 -15.47 9.70 -12.92
N GLY A 229 -14.93 9.19 -14.03
CA GLY A 229 -14.17 7.95 -14.05
C GLY A 229 -12.91 8.03 -13.19
N ILE A 230 -12.08 9.06 -13.39
CA ILE A 230 -10.83 9.17 -12.62
C ILE A 230 -11.07 9.55 -11.15
N MET A 231 -12.15 10.28 -10.82
CA MET A 231 -12.57 10.50 -9.44
C MET A 231 -13.02 9.19 -8.80
N ALA A 232 -13.78 8.35 -9.53
CA ALA A 232 -14.16 7.03 -9.07
C ALA A 232 -12.93 6.15 -8.78
N PHE A 233 -11.95 6.13 -9.68
CA PHE A 233 -10.67 5.46 -9.44
C PHE A 233 -9.92 6.02 -8.23
N SER A 234 -9.89 7.34 -8.05
CA SER A 234 -9.25 8.00 -6.91
C SER A 234 -9.84 7.54 -5.57
N PHE A 235 -11.17 7.42 -5.49
CA PHE A 235 -11.83 6.86 -4.31
C PHE A 235 -11.59 5.35 -4.19
N GLN A 236 -11.66 4.62 -5.30
CA GLN A 236 -11.43 3.18 -5.31
C GLN A 236 -10.06 2.83 -4.74
N ILE A 237 -8.97 3.39 -5.28
CA ILE A 237 -7.61 3.11 -4.81
C ILE A 237 -7.41 3.50 -3.34
N TYR A 238 -8.01 4.61 -2.89
CA TYR A 238 -7.92 5.03 -1.50
C TYR A 238 -8.65 4.08 -0.55
N PHE A 239 -9.90 3.76 -0.82
CA PHE A 239 -10.68 2.90 0.08
C PHE A 239 -10.26 1.43 -0.01
N ASP A 240 -9.82 0.97 -1.18
CA ASP A 240 -9.24 -0.36 -1.34
C ASP A 240 -7.97 -0.51 -0.50
N PHE A 241 -7.00 0.37 -0.68
CA PHE A 241 -5.71 0.27 0.00
C PHE A 241 -5.78 0.65 1.49
N SER A 242 -6.51 1.71 1.85
CA SER A 242 -6.70 2.03 3.27
C SER A 242 -7.53 0.97 3.99
N GLY A 243 -8.48 0.34 3.31
CA GLY A 243 -9.27 -0.78 3.82
C GLY A 243 -8.38 -1.99 4.12
N TYR A 244 -7.54 -2.38 3.17
CA TYR A 244 -6.58 -3.46 3.36
C TYR A 244 -5.60 -3.16 4.51
N SER A 245 -5.06 -1.95 4.56
CA SER A 245 -4.15 -1.51 5.63
C SER A 245 -4.83 -1.54 7.00
N ASP A 246 -6.10 -1.13 7.10
CA ASP A 246 -6.87 -1.20 8.35
C ASP A 246 -7.16 -2.65 8.75
N MET A 247 -7.47 -3.55 7.79
CA MET A 247 -7.60 -4.98 8.07
C MET A 247 -6.28 -5.57 8.57
N ALA A 248 -5.17 -5.27 7.92
CA ALA A 248 -3.83 -5.73 8.35
C ALA A 248 -3.48 -5.27 9.77
N ARG A 249 -3.72 -4.00 10.08
CA ARG A 249 -3.50 -3.42 11.42
C ARG A 249 -4.43 -4.02 12.46
N GLY A 250 -5.69 -4.26 12.09
CA GLY A 250 -6.67 -4.92 12.94
C GLY A 250 -6.23 -6.34 13.31
N LEU A 251 -5.84 -7.13 12.33
CA LEU A 251 -5.27 -8.47 12.55
C LEU A 251 -3.99 -8.42 13.40
N GLY A 252 -3.08 -7.49 13.11
CA GLY A 252 -1.90 -7.26 13.94
C GLY A 252 -2.28 -7.09 15.42
N LYS A 253 -3.22 -6.18 15.73
CA LYS A 253 -3.69 -5.93 17.10
C LYS A 253 -4.31 -7.17 17.74
N MET A 254 -5.10 -7.95 17.00
CA MET A 254 -5.72 -9.18 17.49
C MET A 254 -4.66 -10.22 17.89
N PHE A 255 -3.51 -10.25 17.24
CA PHE A 255 -2.37 -11.13 17.56
C PHE A 255 -1.28 -10.47 18.42
N GLY A 256 -1.48 -9.23 18.85
CA GLY A 256 -0.61 -8.53 19.78
C GLY A 256 0.52 -7.73 19.15
N PHE A 257 0.43 -7.41 17.85
CA PHE A 257 1.35 -6.53 17.14
C PHE A 257 0.75 -5.15 16.87
N ASP A 258 1.56 -4.11 16.90
CA ASP A 258 1.15 -2.75 16.53
C ASP A 258 1.81 -2.32 15.23
N PHE A 259 1.06 -2.37 14.14
CA PHE A 259 1.52 -1.87 12.84
C PHE A 259 1.21 -0.39 12.69
N MET A 260 2.13 0.33 12.04
CA MET A 260 1.99 1.76 11.82
C MET A 260 0.77 2.10 10.95
N GLU A 261 0.22 3.30 11.18
CA GLU A 261 -0.85 3.84 10.32
C GLU A 261 -0.30 4.15 8.93
N ASN A 262 -1.00 3.70 7.88
CA ASN A 262 -0.56 3.86 6.51
C ASN A 262 -1.29 4.98 5.76
N PHE A 263 -2.48 5.37 6.23
CA PHE A 263 -3.30 6.43 5.62
C PHE A 263 -3.92 7.33 6.68
N LYS A 264 -3.79 8.65 6.51
CA LYS A 264 -4.33 9.65 7.43
C LYS A 264 -5.15 10.71 6.70
N TYR A 265 -6.28 10.30 6.10
CA TYR A 265 -7.18 11.17 5.34
C TYR A 265 -6.44 12.01 4.29
N PRO A 266 -5.80 11.41 3.29
CA PRO A 266 -4.92 12.13 2.37
C PRO A 266 -5.65 13.16 1.51
N TYR A 267 -6.91 12.96 1.17
CA TYR A 267 -7.67 13.87 0.30
C TYR A 267 -8.10 15.18 0.96
N ILE A 268 -7.88 15.38 2.27
CA ILE A 268 -8.06 16.68 2.92
C ILE A 268 -6.77 17.53 2.94
N SER A 269 -5.72 17.11 2.24
CA SER A 269 -4.44 17.80 2.20
C SER A 269 -4.55 19.13 1.43
N LYS A 270 -3.71 20.09 1.82
CA LYS A 270 -3.66 21.43 1.21
C LYS A 270 -2.39 21.65 0.38
N SER A 271 -1.58 20.62 0.25
CA SER A 271 -0.36 20.60 -0.56
C SER A 271 -0.02 19.16 -0.94
N ILE A 272 0.76 18.98 -2.01
CA ILE A 272 1.23 17.65 -2.47
C ILE A 272 2.17 17.06 -1.42
N THR A 273 3.01 17.87 -0.81
CA THR A 273 3.88 17.44 0.30
C THR A 273 3.06 16.92 1.49
N GLU A 274 1.95 17.57 1.84
CA GLU A 274 1.06 17.10 2.90
C GLU A 274 0.35 15.81 2.48
N PHE A 275 -0.09 15.71 1.21
CA PHE A 275 -0.75 14.52 0.68
C PHE A 275 0.15 13.28 0.87
N TRP A 276 1.41 13.32 0.45
CA TRP A 276 2.34 12.21 0.56
C TRP A 276 2.79 11.90 2.00
N ARG A 277 2.64 12.82 2.93
CA ARG A 277 2.80 12.56 4.37
C ARG A 277 1.60 11.81 4.98
N ARG A 278 0.48 11.76 4.26
CA ARG A 278 -0.78 11.13 4.68
C ARG A 278 -1.13 9.89 3.88
N TRP A 279 -0.51 9.71 2.71
CA TRP A 279 -0.68 8.59 1.79
C TRP A 279 0.50 7.63 1.90
N HIS A 280 0.22 6.32 2.04
CA HIS A 280 1.22 5.24 2.08
C HIS A 280 2.43 5.58 2.97
N ILE A 281 2.15 5.93 4.22
CA ILE A 281 3.11 6.49 5.18
C ILE A 281 4.29 5.54 5.41
N SER A 282 4.04 4.23 5.43
CA SER A 282 5.09 3.22 5.63
C SER A 282 6.12 3.22 4.49
N LEU A 283 5.68 3.30 3.23
CA LEU A 283 6.55 3.39 2.07
C LEU A 283 7.35 4.70 2.09
N GLY A 284 6.68 5.83 2.33
CA GLY A 284 7.34 7.13 2.46
C GLY A 284 8.38 7.15 3.57
N THR A 285 8.10 6.51 4.70
CA THR A 285 9.04 6.35 5.81
C THR A 285 10.22 5.48 5.41
N TRP A 286 9.99 4.36 4.71
CA TRP A 286 11.04 3.49 4.23
C TRP A 286 12.01 4.22 3.29
N PHE A 287 11.50 4.89 2.24
CA PHE A 287 12.34 5.66 1.33
C PHE A 287 13.09 6.80 2.02
N ARG A 288 12.45 7.47 2.99
CA ARG A 288 13.11 8.52 3.77
C ARG A 288 14.30 7.97 4.58
N GLU A 289 14.13 6.87 5.31
CA GLU A 289 15.13 6.34 6.23
C GLU A 289 16.27 5.61 5.51
N TYR A 290 15.96 4.90 4.42
CA TYR A 290 16.92 4.00 3.76
C TYR A 290 17.49 4.56 2.45
N VAL A 291 16.88 5.60 1.86
CA VAL A 291 17.37 6.23 0.63
C VAL A 291 17.64 7.72 0.83
N TYR A 292 16.63 8.51 1.22
CA TYR A 292 16.75 9.97 1.25
C TYR A 292 17.79 10.48 2.28
N ILE A 293 17.71 10.01 3.53
CA ILE A 293 18.64 10.41 4.59
C ILE A 293 20.06 9.95 4.28
N PRO A 294 20.34 8.71 3.83
CA PRO A 294 21.67 8.29 3.43
C PRO A 294 22.31 9.11 2.29
N LEU A 295 21.49 9.62 1.36
CA LEU A 295 21.95 10.52 0.28
C LEU A 295 22.27 11.94 0.77
N GLY A 296 22.03 12.24 2.06
CA GLY A 296 22.27 13.54 2.71
C GLY A 296 20.99 14.29 3.12
N GLY A 297 19.81 13.84 2.67
CA GLY A 297 18.51 14.42 3.05
C GLY A 297 18.43 15.91 2.78
N ASN A 298 17.99 16.68 3.79
CA ASN A 298 17.89 18.16 3.75
C ASN A 298 19.18 18.86 4.20
N ARG A 299 20.21 18.12 4.61
CA ARG A 299 21.45 18.69 5.20
C ARG A 299 22.54 19.00 4.16
N VAL A 300 22.16 19.06 2.90
CA VAL A 300 23.05 19.30 1.76
C VAL A 300 22.56 20.49 0.93
N GLY A 301 23.40 21.02 0.03
CA GLY A 301 23.04 22.13 -0.83
C GLY A 301 21.84 21.84 -1.73
N MET A 302 21.20 22.89 -2.25
CA MET A 302 19.93 22.81 -3.00
C MET A 302 19.96 21.85 -4.20
N LEU A 303 21.02 21.89 -5.01
CA LEU A 303 21.18 20.97 -6.15
C LEU A 303 21.21 19.50 -5.72
N ARG A 304 21.92 19.20 -4.63
CA ARG A 304 22.01 17.85 -4.10
C ARG A 304 20.65 17.38 -3.51
N GLN A 305 19.91 18.28 -2.86
CA GLN A 305 18.55 17.97 -2.40
C GLN A 305 17.61 17.65 -3.58
N PHE A 306 17.75 18.40 -4.69
CA PHE A 306 17.02 18.14 -5.92
C PHE A 306 17.30 16.71 -6.43
N ILE A 307 18.58 16.35 -6.56
CA ILE A 307 18.98 15.01 -6.99
C ILE A 307 18.45 13.93 -6.03
N ASN A 308 18.54 14.17 -4.71
CA ASN A 308 18.03 13.23 -3.72
C ASN A 308 16.51 12.99 -3.86
N LEU A 309 15.73 14.04 -4.06
CA LEU A 309 14.29 13.93 -4.29
C LEU A 309 13.97 13.24 -5.61
N PHE A 310 14.69 13.59 -6.67
CA PHE A 310 14.55 12.96 -7.98
C PHE A 310 14.79 11.45 -7.90
N VAL A 311 15.90 11.03 -7.26
CA VAL A 311 16.22 9.60 -7.06
C VAL A 311 15.13 8.89 -6.26
N VAL A 312 14.66 9.48 -5.16
CA VAL A 312 13.59 8.88 -4.35
C VAL A 312 12.31 8.68 -5.15
N TRP A 313 11.88 9.70 -5.90
CA TRP A 313 10.63 9.62 -6.65
C TRP A 313 10.73 8.72 -7.89
N PHE A 314 11.87 8.71 -8.56
CA PHE A 314 12.17 7.76 -9.63
C PHE A 314 12.09 6.32 -9.12
N LEU A 315 12.76 6.02 -7.99
CA LEU A 315 12.72 4.69 -7.38
C LEU A 315 11.32 4.34 -6.83
N THR A 316 10.57 5.33 -6.35
CA THR A 316 9.18 5.12 -5.92
C THR A 316 8.30 4.72 -7.10
N GLY A 317 8.45 5.37 -8.25
CA GLY A 317 7.77 4.98 -9.48
C GLY A 317 8.12 3.55 -9.91
N LEU A 318 9.40 3.22 -10.01
CA LEU A 318 9.86 1.87 -10.34
C LEU A 318 9.36 0.82 -9.34
N TRP A 319 9.31 1.15 -8.06
CA TRP A 319 8.80 0.21 -7.05
C TRP A 319 7.33 -0.16 -7.28
N HIS A 320 6.50 0.77 -7.77
CA HIS A 320 5.11 0.50 -8.09
C HIS A 320 4.95 -0.45 -9.28
N GLY A 321 5.74 -0.28 -10.35
CA GLY A 321 5.64 -1.16 -11.50
C GLY A 321 6.78 -1.00 -12.51
N ALA A 322 7.01 -2.06 -13.28
CA ALA A 322 8.02 -2.13 -14.32
C ALA A 322 7.46 -1.62 -15.66
N SER A 323 7.07 -0.34 -15.71
CA SER A 323 6.57 0.28 -16.94
C SER A 323 6.75 1.80 -16.89
N TRP A 324 6.74 2.44 -18.05
CA TRP A 324 7.02 3.87 -18.19
C TRP A 324 5.97 4.77 -17.55
N ASN A 325 4.71 4.36 -17.49
CA ASN A 325 3.65 5.12 -16.81
C ASN A 325 3.98 5.32 -15.33
N PHE A 326 4.46 4.27 -14.61
CA PHE A 326 4.87 4.40 -13.21
C PHE A 326 6.11 5.28 -13.03
N VAL A 327 7.08 5.20 -13.94
CA VAL A 327 8.26 6.08 -13.93
C VAL A 327 7.83 7.52 -14.09
N ILE A 328 6.97 7.82 -15.07
CA ILE A 328 6.44 9.17 -15.31
C ILE A 328 5.61 9.66 -14.12
N TRP A 329 4.76 8.79 -13.56
CA TRP A 329 4.00 9.09 -12.35
C TRP A 329 4.92 9.50 -11.17
N GLY A 330 5.98 8.74 -10.93
CA GLY A 330 6.96 9.08 -9.89
C GLY A 330 7.66 10.41 -10.16
N LEU A 331 8.14 10.62 -11.39
CA LEU A 331 8.79 11.87 -11.78
C LEU A 331 7.83 13.08 -11.72
N TYR A 332 6.58 12.90 -12.12
CA TYR A 332 5.53 13.91 -12.01
C TYR A 332 5.42 14.44 -10.57
N PHE A 333 5.26 13.56 -9.59
CA PHE A 333 5.20 13.98 -8.19
C PHE A 333 6.54 14.49 -7.66
N GLY A 334 7.65 13.91 -8.11
CA GLY A 334 8.99 14.39 -7.76
C GLY A 334 9.20 15.86 -8.16
N VAL A 335 8.90 16.19 -9.41
CA VAL A 335 9.01 17.56 -9.93
C VAL A 335 8.05 18.51 -9.19
N LEU A 336 6.81 18.11 -9.00
CA LEU A 336 5.81 18.94 -8.32
C LEU A 336 6.15 19.23 -6.86
N ILE A 337 6.68 18.25 -6.13
CA ILE A 337 7.15 18.45 -4.75
C ILE A 337 8.34 19.39 -4.71
N MET A 338 9.23 19.33 -5.71
CA MET A 338 10.34 20.29 -5.83
C MET A 338 9.84 21.70 -6.09
N ILE A 339 8.93 21.87 -7.05
CA ILE A 339 8.29 23.17 -7.34
C ILE A 339 7.57 23.68 -6.08
N GLU A 340 6.81 22.84 -5.42
CA GLU A 340 6.11 23.18 -4.19
C GLU A 340 7.08 23.64 -3.11
N LYS A 341 8.13 22.86 -2.84
CA LYS A 341 9.10 23.13 -1.78
C LYS A 341 9.81 24.49 -1.93
N TRP A 342 10.20 24.84 -3.15
CA TRP A 342 11.03 26.03 -3.37
C TRP A 342 10.26 27.26 -3.90
N ILE A 343 9.05 27.06 -4.45
CA ILE A 343 8.30 28.13 -5.09
C ILE A 343 6.93 28.34 -4.45
N LEU A 344 6.12 27.27 -4.38
CA LEU A 344 4.69 27.39 -4.09
C LEU A 344 4.33 27.26 -2.60
N LEU A 345 5.14 26.59 -1.77
CA LEU A 345 4.74 26.23 -0.41
C LEU A 345 4.43 27.45 0.46
N SER A 346 5.24 28.50 0.36
CA SER A 346 5.04 29.76 1.10
C SER A 346 3.75 30.48 0.68
N TRP A 347 3.42 30.42 -0.60
CA TRP A 347 2.19 31.01 -1.15
C TRP A 347 0.97 30.17 -0.73
N LEU A 348 1.01 28.85 -0.85
CA LEU A 348 -0.05 27.96 -0.42
C LEU A 348 -0.36 28.09 1.08
N GLN A 349 0.66 28.26 1.92
CA GLN A 349 0.47 28.46 3.36
C GLN A 349 -0.21 29.79 3.72
N LYS A 350 -0.05 30.82 2.89
CA LYS A 350 -0.68 32.14 3.05
C LYS A 350 -2.05 32.21 2.38
N SER A 351 -2.34 31.33 1.43
CA SER A 351 -3.60 31.30 0.68
C SER A 351 -4.73 30.73 1.54
N HIS A 352 -5.97 31.02 1.13
CA HIS A 352 -7.14 30.39 1.77
C HIS A 352 -7.07 28.87 1.63
N ALA A 353 -7.46 28.14 2.69
CA ALA A 353 -7.39 26.68 2.74
C ALA A 353 -8.05 25.98 1.54
N PHE A 354 -9.14 26.54 1.01
CA PHE A 354 -9.84 26.03 -0.16
C PHE A 354 -8.95 25.97 -1.41
N VAL A 355 -8.12 27.02 -1.63
CA VAL A 355 -7.19 27.06 -2.78
C VAL A 355 -6.18 25.89 -2.71
N GLY A 356 -5.61 25.66 -1.52
CA GLY A 356 -4.70 24.53 -1.31
C GLY A 356 -5.37 23.17 -1.54
N HIS A 357 -6.63 23.01 -1.11
CA HIS A 357 -7.38 21.76 -1.36
C HIS A 357 -7.65 21.55 -2.84
N VAL A 358 -8.16 22.56 -3.57
CA VAL A 358 -8.44 22.43 -5.00
C VAL A 358 -7.17 22.14 -5.78
N TYR A 359 -6.08 22.90 -5.51
CA TYR A 359 -4.77 22.65 -6.10
C TYR A 359 -4.32 21.19 -5.90
N THR A 360 -4.34 20.71 -4.65
CA THR A 360 -3.87 19.37 -4.33
C THR A 360 -4.73 18.30 -4.99
N LEU A 361 -6.06 18.43 -4.92
CA LEU A 361 -6.99 17.45 -5.49
C LEU A 361 -6.84 17.33 -7.00
N ILE A 362 -6.80 18.45 -7.73
CA ILE A 362 -6.63 18.42 -9.19
C ILE A 362 -5.33 17.71 -9.57
N ILE A 363 -4.22 18.08 -8.94
CA ILE A 363 -2.91 17.50 -9.25
C ILE A 363 -2.87 16.00 -8.90
N VAL A 364 -3.42 15.61 -7.76
CA VAL A 364 -3.43 14.20 -7.35
C VAL A 364 -4.31 13.36 -8.28
N ILE A 365 -5.49 13.86 -8.65
CA ILE A 365 -6.40 13.15 -9.56
C ILE A 365 -5.78 13.01 -10.96
N VAL A 366 -5.12 14.04 -11.48
CA VAL A 366 -4.35 13.95 -12.75
C VAL A 366 -3.20 12.95 -12.61
N GLY A 367 -2.52 12.92 -11.47
CA GLY A 367 -1.48 11.94 -11.18
C GLY A 367 -1.99 10.51 -11.23
N TRP A 368 -3.21 10.25 -10.79
CA TRP A 368 -3.81 8.91 -10.85
C TRP A 368 -4.06 8.42 -12.28
N VAL A 369 -4.20 9.30 -13.27
CA VAL A 369 -4.30 8.90 -14.68
C VAL A 369 -3.03 8.18 -15.12
N PHE A 370 -1.85 8.75 -14.83
CA PHE A 370 -0.57 8.10 -15.14
C PHE A 370 -0.37 6.78 -14.37
N PHE A 371 -0.96 6.65 -13.19
CA PHE A 371 -0.85 5.43 -12.40
C PHE A 371 -1.67 4.28 -12.98
N GLU A 372 -2.88 4.56 -13.47
CA GLU A 372 -3.86 3.53 -13.88
C GLU A 372 -3.84 3.22 -15.37
N VAL A 373 -3.50 4.18 -16.22
CA VAL A 373 -3.48 3.99 -17.69
C VAL A 373 -2.11 3.49 -18.11
N GLU A 374 -2.06 2.29 -18.69
CA GLU A 374 -0.81 1.57 -18.96
C GLU A 374 0.10 2.29 -19.96
N HIS A 375 -0.48 2.83 -21.06
CA HIS A 375 0.28 3.50 -22.09
C HIS A 375 0.29 5.02 -21.85
N VAL A 376 1.48 5.60 -21.90
CA VAL A 376 1.67 7.05 -21.65
C VAL A 376 0.92 7.90 -22.66
N SER A 377 0.83 7.47 -23.92
CA SER A 377 0.03 8.12 -24.98
C SER A 377 -1.44 8.23 -24.61
N ASP A 378 -1.99 7.12 -24.11
CA ASP A 378 -3.41 7.03 -23.76
C ASP A 378 -3.71 7.85 -22.49
N ALA A 379 -2.79 7.80 -21.51
CA ALA A 379 -2.86 8.65 -20.33
C ALA A 379 -2.87 10.13 -20.71
N TRP A 380 -2.02 10.53 -21.65
CA TRP A 380 -1.99 11.91 -22.15
C TRP A 380 -3.28 12.31 -22.87
N THR A 381 -3.79 11.46 -23.76
CA THR A 381 -5.05 11.65 -24.45
C THR A 381 -6.22 11.76 -23.46
N PHE A 382 -6.25 10.91 -22.44
CA PHE A 382 -7.27 10.97 -21.40
C PHE A 382 -7.22 12.30 -20.62
N ILE A 383 -6.01 12.78 -20.27
CA ILE A 383 -5.83 14.08 -19.62
C ILE A 383 -6.29 15.22 -20.55
N GLN A 384 -5.97 15.18 -21.85
CA GLN A 384 -6.47 16.17 -22.81
C GLN A 384 -8.00 16.20 -22.82
N THR A 385 -8.66 15.03 -22.84
CA THR A 385 -10.12 14.93 -22.77
C THR A 385 -10.68 15.52 -21.48
N MET A 386 -10.05 15.30 -20.32
CA MET A 386 -10.46 15.88 -19.04
C MET A 386 -10.51 17.43 -19.10
N PHE A 387 -9.63 18.06 -19.88
CA PHE A 387 -9.57 19.52 -20.00
C PHE A 387 -10.24 20.07 -21.27
N GLY A 388 -11.00 19.24 -21.99
CA GLY A 388 -11.78 19.63 -23.16
C GLY A 388 -10.98 19.71 -24.46
N PHE A 389 -9.71 19.24 -24.48
CA PHE A 389 -8.91 19.15 -25.69
C PHE A 389 -9.16 17.81 -26.37
N GLY A 390 -9.73 17.82 -27.57
CA GLY A 390 -10.02 16.58 -28.33
C GLY A 390 -11.20 15.76 -27.78
N SER A 391 -12.03 16.31 -26.90
CA SER A 391 -13.21 15.65 -26.37
C SER A 391 -14.39 15.70 -27.32
N HIS A 392 -15.27 14.70 -27.25
CA HIS A 392 -16.55 14.64 -27.99
C HIS A 392 -17.68 15.39 -27.26
N GLY A 393 -17.34 16.52 -26.64
CA GLY A 393 -18.26 17.40 -25.92
C GLY A 393 -18.03 17.40 -24.41
N VAL A 394 -18.72 18.34 -23.74
CA VAL A 394 -18.59 18.47 -22.28
C VAL A 394 -19.39 17.39 -21.55
N SER A 395 -20.58 17.07 -22.06
CA SER A 395 -21.52 16.09 -21.46
C SER A 395 -22.40 15.44 -22.53
N ASP A 396 -22.91 14.28 -22.20
CA ASP A 396 -23.89 13.52 -22.94
C ASP A 396 -24.89 12.85 -22.00
N GLY A 397 -25.85 12.11 -22.55
CA GLY A 397 -26.86 11.39 -21.74
C GLY A 397 -26.24 10.34 -20.82
N GLN A 398 -25.15 9.68 -21.25
CA GLN A 398 -24.47 8.65 -20.48
C GLN A 398 -23.68 9.23 -19.30
N SER A 399 -22.96 10.31 -19.50
CA SER A 399 -22.21 10.99 -18.42
C SER A 399 -23.14 11.53 -17.33
N LEU A 400 -24.32 12.08 -17.72
CA LEU A 400 -25.35 12.54 -16.79
C LEU A 400 -26.00 11.37 -16.03
N TYR A 401 -26.22 10.23 -16.71
CA TYR A 401 -26.67 9.00 -16.06
C TYR A 401 -25.65 8.51 -15.03
N TYR A 402 -24.35 8.44 -15.37
CA TYR A 402 -23.30 8.04 -14.44
C TYR A 402 -23.22 8.97 -13.22
N LEU A 403 -23.35 10.27 -13.43
CA LEU A 403 -23.37 11.24 -12.34
C LEU A 403 -24.59 11.03 -11.43
N SER A 404 -25.79 10.95 -11.98
CA SER A 404 -27.02 10.83 -11.20
C SER A 404 -27.14 9.52 -10.44
N SER A 405 -26.78 8.40 -11.08
CA SER A 405 -26.84 7.06 -10.48
C SER A 405 -25.81 6.85 -9.37
N ASN A 406 -24.65 7.52 -9.42
CA ASN A 406 -23.59 7.39 -8.44
C ASN A 406 -23.49 8.59 -7.46
N LEU A 407 -24.36 9.60 -7.57
CA LEU A 407 -24.25 10.83 -6.79
C LEU A 407 -24.22 10.58 -5.27
N ILE A 408 -25.13 9.74 -4.77
CA ILE A 408 -25.22 9.41 -3.33
C ILE A 408 -23.92 8.70 -2.88
N LEU A 409 -23.42 7.75 -3.68
CA LEU A 409 -22.19 7.03 -3.38
C LEU A 409 -20.99 7.98 -3.37
N LEU A 410 -20.87 8.88 -4.36
CA LEU A 410 -19.80 9.88 -4.43
C LEU A 410 -19.81 10.83 -3.22
N LEU A 411 -20.97 11.30 -2.78
CA LEU A 411 -21.10 12.13 -1.58
C LEU A 411 -20.72 11.36 -0.33
N LEU A 412 -21.12 10.10 -0.21
CA LEU A 412 -20.75 9.24 0.90
C LEU A 412 -19.22 8.99 0.94
N LEU A 413 -18.62 8.72 -0.21
CA LEU A 413 -17.17 8.53 -0.33
C LEU A 413 -16.40 9.80 0.06
N ALA A 414 -16.84 10.97 -0.41
CA ALA A 414 -16.25 12.25 -0.05
C ALA A 414 -16.32 12.49 1.48
N LEU A 415 -17.46 12.19 2.11
CA LEU A 415 -17.63 12.26 3.57
C LEU A 415 -16.69 11.27 4.29
N CYS A 416 -16.65 10.01 3.84
CA CYS A 416 -15.82 8.96 4.44
C CYS A 416 -14.30 9.20 4.22
N ALA A 417 -13.92 9.98 3.22
CA ALA A 417 -12.53 10.40 3.02
C ALA A 417 -12.07 11.50 4.02
N THR A 418 -12.95 11.97 4.91
CA THR A 418 -12.66 12.94 5.98
C THR A 418 -12.63 12.27 7.35
N PRO A 419 -12.06 12.92 8.39
CA PRO A 419 -12.11 12.40 9.76
C PRO A 419 -13.49 12.48 10.42
N PHE A 420 -14.50 13.07 9.77
CA PHE A 420 -15.80 13.33 10.36
C PHE A 420 -16.53 12.05 10.83
N PRO A 421 -16.65 10.97 10.04
CA PRO A 421 -17.33 9.75 10.49
C PRO A 421 -16.68 9.13 11.72
N ARG A 422 -15.35 9.11 11.76
CA ARG A 422 -14.60 8.61 12.94
C ARG A 422 -14.88 9.46 14.18
N LYS A 423 -14.87 10.79 14.04
CA LYS A 423 -15.17 11.71 15.15
C LYS A 423 -16.60 11.54 15.65
N ALA A 424 -17.55 11.34 14.74
CA ALA A 424 -18.95 11.09 15.10
C ALA A 424 -19.11 9.78 15.90
N VAL A 425 -18.48 8.70 15.49
CA VAL A 425 -18.49 7.42 16.20
C VAL A 425 -17.88 7.54 17.59
N LEU A 426 -16.73 8.22 17.72
CA LEU A 426 -16.10 8.47 19.02
C LEU A 426 -16.99 9.32 19.93
N TYR A 427 -17.59 10.38 19.40
CA TYR A 427 -18.52 11.23 20.14
C TYR A 427 -19.72 10.44 20.67
N VAL A 428 -20.33 9.56 19.85
CA VAL A 428 -21.44 8.71 20.30
C VAL A 428 -20.99 7.76 21.40
N ARG A 429 -19.82 7.13 21.26
CA ARG A 429 -19.26 6.21 22.27
C ARG A 429 -19.01 6.91 23.62
N GLU A 430 -18.44 8.12 23.57
CA GLU A 430 -18.13 8.88 24.79
C GLU A 430 -19.39 9.47 25.45
N LYS A 431 -20.28 10.07 24.66
CA LYS A 431 -21.48 10.77 25.19
C LYS A 431 -22.52 9.82 25.78
N PHE A 432 -22.72 8.64 25.16
CA PHE A 432 -23.77 7.71 25.56
C PHE A 432 -23.23 6.49 26.33
N HIS A 433 -21.96 6.51 26.75
CA HIS A 433 -21.32 5.48 27.59
C HIS A 433 -21.63 4.04 27.08
N TRP A 434 -22.27 3.20 27.91
CA TRP A 434 -22.60 1.83 27.56
C TRP A 434 -23.56 1.71 26.34
N ALA A 435 -24.56 2.61 26.26
CA ALA A 435 -25.48 2.62 25.11
C ALA A 435 -24.74 3.01 23.81
N GLY A 436 -23.77 3.95 23.88
CA GLY A 436 -22.89 4.29 22.79
C GLY A 436 -22.00 3.12 22.38
N GLY A 437 -21.51 2.34 23.34
CA GLY A 437 -20.76 1.10 23.09
C GLY A 437 -21.59 0.07 22.34
N ILE A 438 -22.84 -0.16 22.75
CA ILE A 438 -23.78 -1.05 22.06
C ILE A 438 -24.06 -0.56 20.64
N ALA A 439 -24.32 0.74 20.46
CA ALA A 439 -24.59 1.30 19.14
C ALA A 439 -23.39 1.10 18.17
N VAL A 440 -22.16 1.32 18.66
CA VAL A 440 -20.94 1.09 17.88
C VAL A 440 -20.75 -0.40 17.57
N PHE A 441 -20.99 -1.29 18.51
CA PHE A 441 -20.94 -2.74 18.28
C PHE A 441 -21.97 -3.16 17.23
N THR A 442 -23.24 -2.72 17.37
CA THR A 442 -24.31 -3.01 16.40
C THR A 442 -23.95 -2.51 15.01
N MET A 443 -23.38 -1.32 14.88
CA MET A 443 -22.90 -0.79 13.60
C MET A 443 -21.84 -1.69 12.98
N HIS A 444 -20.83 -2.15 13.71
CA HIS A 444 -19.80 -3.05 13.19
C HIS A 444 -20.38 -4.42 12.81
N PHE A 445 -21.32 -4.93 13.60
CA PHE A 445 -22.04 -6.17 13.29
C PHE A 445 -22.84 -6.04 11.97
N LEU A 446 -23.54 -4.93 11.78
CA LEU A 446 -24.24 -4.65 10.53
C LEU A 446 -23.26 -4.52 9.34
N PHE A 447 -22.11 -3.88 9.52
CA PHE A 447 -21.06 -3.84 8.50
C PHE A 447 -20.59 -5.23 8.13
N LEU A 448 -20.38 -6.12 9.10
CA LEU A 448 -19.98 -7.50 8.84
C LEU A 448 -21.06 -8.26 8.07
N LEU A 449 -22.32 -8.12 8.44
CA LEU A 449 -23.44 -8.75 7.72
C LEU A 449 -23.56 -8.24 6.27
N LEU A 450 -23.52 -6.93 6.08
CA LEU A 450 -23.61 -6.33 4.75
C LEU A 450 -22.42 -6.73 3.88
N THR A 451 -21.20 -6.68 4.40
CA THR A 451 -20.01 -7.11 3.65
C THR A 451 -20.10 -8.58 3.28
N THR A 452 -20.58 -9.43 4.20
CA THR A 452 -20.80 -10.85 3.90
C THR A 452 -21.82 -11.05 2.77
N ALA A 453 -22.95 -10.33 2.81
CA ALA A 453 -23.96 -10.40 1.77
C ALA A 453 -23.40 -10.00 0.39
N PHE A 454 -22.61 -8.93 0.32
CA PHE A 454 -21.92 -8.54 -0.90
C PHE A 454 -20.91 -9.59 -1.37
N LEU A 455 -20.10 -10.16 -0.46
CA LEU A 455 -19.10 -11.17 -0.81
C LEU A 455 -19.70 -12.51 -1.26
N VAL A 456 -20.92 -12.85 -0.84
CA VAL A 456 -21.64 -14.03 -1.34
C VAL A 456 -22.08 -13.84 -2.80
N ASN A 457 -22.39 -12.61 -3.17
CA ASN A 457 -22.87 -12.28 -4.52
C ASN A 457 -21.74 -11.88 -5.49
N ASP A 458 -20.58 -11.53 -4.97
CA ASP A 458 -19.44 -11.07 -5.77
C ASP A 458 -18.59 -12.25 -6.25
N THR A 459 -18.13 -12.17 -7.49
CA THR A 459 -17.00 -12.97 -7.97
C THR A 459 -15.70 -12.50 -7.29
N TYR A 460 -14.65 -13.33 -7.33
CA TYR A 460 -13.33 -13.02 -6.77
C TYR A 460 -12.86 -11.60 -7.14
N ASN A 461 -12.77 -10.72 -6.16
CA ASN A 461 -12.33 -9.33 -6.33
C ASN A 461 -11.03 -9.11 -5.55
N PRO A 462 -9.87 -9.32 -6.19
CA PRO A 462 -8.57 -9.14 -5.57
C PRO A 462 -8.33 -7.67 -5.24
N PHE A 463 -7.38 -7.44 -4.38
CA PHE A 463 -6.88 -6.12 -4.05
C PHE A 463 -6.18 -5.49 -5.26
N LEU A 464 -6.42 -4.19 -5.51
CA LEU A 464 -5.85 -3.50 -6.68
C LEU A 464 -4.33 -3.61 -6.78
N TYR A 465 -3.64 -3.55 -5.65
CA TYR A 465 -2.16 -3.67 -5.59
C TYR A 465 -1.60 -5.03 -6.00
N PHE A 466 -2.42 -6.05 -6.19
CA PHE A 466 -1.96 -7.33 -6.76
C PHE A 466 -1.66 -7.24 -8.26
N ARG A 467 -2.04 -6.14 -8.89
CA ARG A 467 -1.78 -5.89 -10.32
C ARG A 467 -0.42 -5.22 -10.57
N PHE A 468 0.26 -4.76 -9.49
CA PHE A 468 1.49 -3.96 -9.61
C PHE A 468 2.73 -4.62 -9.02
#